data_04a9fdfd9a6e967a7d6a907c933ad8cb
#
_entry.id   04a9fdfd9a6e967a7d6a907c933ad8cb
#
_cell.length_a   1.000
_cell.length_b   1.000
_cell.length_c   1.000
_cell.angle_alpha   90.00
_cell.angle_beta   90.00
_cell.angle_gamma   90.00
#
_symmetry.space_group_name_H-M   'P 1'
#
loop_
_entity.id
_entity.type
_entity.pdbx_description
1 polymer ?
#
loop_
_entity_poly.entity_id
_entity_poly.type
_entity_poly.pdbx_seq_one_letter_code
_entity_poly.pdbx_strand_id
1 'polypeptide(L)'
;MRKLEQFAWSNSRFILEALTRRRQPIELTEKTTLKVNQVFANHQRNQAFNEEFGCERLLPSYAFVLGYRFLGQLLLQANIPSKLAGLIHLSSQFTYVSEHDFSKDCDVEVTLTGFRQSSKGILYSFKTVLFQRGIKTLENTNMVLDKSPHYKSNKAKSKGNWEQASYDVIAKLPVTIDTAWRYAKLSGDFNPIHLHKLSAKALGLPNALIHGMYNLHWSLAQLDTSMLKNWQSI
;
A
#
# COMPACT_ATOMS: atom_id res chain seq x y z
N MET A 1 9.96 24.40 11.03
CA MET A 1 9.28 23.34 10.25
C MET A 1 10.33 22.31 9.88
N ARG A 2 10.31 21.12 10.51
CA ARG A 2 11.22 20.01 10.13
C ARG A 2 10.71 19.43 8.82
N LYS A 3 11.60 19.30 7.82
CA LYS A 3 11.30 18.67 6.53
C LYS A 3 10.74 17.26 6.76
N LEU A 4 9.46 17.09 6.49
CA LEU A 4 8.72 15.81 6.56
C LEU A 4 9.04 14.85 5.38
N GLU A 5 10.07 15.15 4.59
CA GLU A 5 10.34 14.51 3.31
C GLU A 5 10.95 13.10 3.37
N GLN A 6 11.26 12.54 4.56
CA GLN A 6 12.00 11.27 4.64
C GLN A 6 11.52 10.34 5.75
N PHE A 7 10.24 10.04 5.85
CA PHE A 7 9.76 8.90 6.62
C PHE A 7 9.47 7.70 5.71
N ALA A 8 10.50 7.26 5.03
CA ALA A 8 10.53 5.93 4.43
C ALA A 8 11.33 5.01 5.37
N TRP A 9 11.30 3.72 5.11
CA TRP A 9 12.13 2.68 5.74
C TRP A 9 13.66 2.99 5.76
N SER A 10 14.10 4.10 5.19
CA SER A 10 15.47 4.62 5.27
C SER A 10 15.84 5.24 6.62
N ASN A 11 14.88 5.48 7.51
CA ASN A 11 15.16 5.97 8.85
C ASN A 11 15.45 4.78 9.78
N SER A 12 16.68 4.67 10.28
CA SER A 12 17.11 3.57 11.15
C SER A 12 16.23 3.39 12.39
N ARG A 13 15.72 4.50 12.96
CA ARG A 13 14.77 4.47 14.07
C ARG A 13 13.44 3.84 13.68
N PHE A 14 12.90 4.21 12.51
CA PHE A 14 11.67 3.62 11.99
C PHE A 14 11.84 2.11 11.76
N ILE A 15 12.95 1.69 11.15
CA ILE A 15 13.26 0.27 10.94
C ILE A 15 13.34 -0.47 12.28
N LEU A 16 14.06 0.09 13.25
CA LEU A 16 14.19 -0.52 14.57
C LEU A 16 12.81 -0.68 15.23
N GLU A 17 12.02 0.38 15.30
CA GLU A 17 10.67 0.32 15.88
C GLU A 17 9.75 -0.62 15.10
N ALA A 18 9.82 -0.65 13.78
CA ALA A 18 9.03 -1.55 12.94
C ALA A 18 9.31 -3.03 13.20
N LEU A 19 10.57 -3.36 13.53
CA LEU A 19 11.00 -4.74 13.79
C LEU A 19 10.83 -5.16 15.25
N THR A 20 11.04 -4.22 16.20
CA THR A 20 11.12 -4.54 17.64
C THR A 20 9.85 -4.26 18.43
N ARG A 21 8.90 -3.54 17.86
CA ARG A 21 7.67 -3.15 18.55
C ARG A 21 6.97 -4.37 19.15
N ARG A 22 6.75 -4.34 20.46
CA ARG A 22 6.05 -5.42 21.17
C ARG A 22 4.54 -5.26 20.96
N ARG A 23 3.84 -6.39 20.79
CA ARG A 23 2.38 -6.42 20.81
C ARG A 23 1.90 -6.05 22.20
N GLN A 24 1.19 -4.96 22.32
CA GLN A 24 0.49 -4.57 23.54
C GLN A 24 -1.02 -4.76 23.34
N PRO A 25 -1.81 -5.00 24.41
CA PRO A 25 -3.26 -4.95 24.30
C PRO A 25 -3.70 -3.59 23.77
N ILE A 26 -4.69 -3.59 22.89
CA ILE A 26 -5.14 -2.37 22.23
C ILE A 26 -6.32 -1.78 22.98
N GLU A 27 -6.21 -0.51 23.29
CA GLU A 27 -7.35 0.40 23.31
C GLU A 27 -7.10 1.47 22.21
N LEU A 28 -7.38 1.13 20.97
CA LEU A 28 -7.48 2.13 19.91
C LEU A 28 -8.87 2.72 19.97
N THR A 29 -9.02 3.82 20.70
CA THR A 29 -10.31 4.47 20.94
C THR A 29 -10.61 5.57 19.90
N GLU A 30 -9.60 6.03 19.16
CA GLU A 30 -9.76 7.18 18.27
C GLU A 30 -9.16 6.96 16.88
N LYS A 31 -9.82 7.56 15.88
CA LYS A 31 -9.28 7.66 14.52
C LYS A 31 -8.06 8.58 14.54
N THR A 32 -6.91 8.05 14.17
CA THR A 32 -5.68 8.85 14.05
C THR A 32 -5.53 9.31 12.61
N THR A 33 -5.36 10.62 12.43
CA THR A 33 -5.16 11.24 11.11
C THR A 33 -3.84 11.99 11.07
N LEU A 34 -3.07 11.77 10.02
CA LEU A 34 -1.89 12.55 9.66
C LEU A 34 -2.24 13.41 8.45
N LYS A 35 -2.09 14.74 8.60
CA LYS A 35 -2.25 15.71 7.52
C LYS A 35 -0.88 16.21 7.10
N VAL A 36 -0.62 16.17 5.81
CA VAL A 36 0.62 16.67 5.20
C VAL A 36 0.25 17.66 4.12
N ASN A 37 0.51 18.93 4.39
CA ASN A 37 0.25 20.00 3.45
C ASN A 37 1.44 20.13 2.49
N GLN A 38 1.15 20.46 1.25
CA GLN A 38 2.11 20.76 0.21
C GLN A 38 3.13 19.62 -0.02
N VAL A 39 2.60 18.45 -0.38
CA VAL A 39 3.42 17.36 -0.91
C VAL A 39 3.82 17.73 -2.33
N PHE A 40 5.11 18.03 -2.51
CA PHE A 40 5.64 18.46 -3.80
C PHE A 40 5.56 17.35 -4.84
N ALA A 41 5.13 17.70 -6.04
CA ALA A 41 5.21 16.83 -7.19
C ALA A 41 6.66 16.41 -7.45
N ASN A 42 6.89 15.13 -7.62
CA ASN A 42 8.22 14.59 -7.92
C ASN A 42 8.27 14.06 -9.34
N HIS A 43 8.63 14.92 -10.28
CA HIS A 43 8.66 14.59 -11.71
C HIS A 43 9.54 13.39 -12.04
N GLN A 44 10.71 13.27 -11.39
CA GLN A 44 11.61 12.13 -11.61
C GLN A 44 10.96 10.81 -11.19
N ARG A 45 10.24 10.79 -10.05
CA ARG A 45 9.52 9.60 -9.61
C ARG A 45 8.30 9.32 -10.47
N ASN A 46 7.58 10.37 -10.90
CA ASN A 46 6.44 10.23 -11.79
C ASN A 46 6.88 9.57 -13.11
N GLN A 47 8.00 10.04 -13.66
CA GLN A 47 8.60 9.45 -14.85
C GLN A 47 9.04 8.00 -14.61
N ALA A 48 9.75 7.72 -13.51
CA ALA A 48 10.19 6.36 -13.17
C ALA A 48 9.01 5.39 -12.97
N PHE A 49 7.87 5.88 -12.47
CA PHE A 49 6.65 5.08 -12.38
C PHE A 49 6.10 4.75 -13.77
N ASN A 50 6.00 5.75 -14.63
CA ASN A 50 5.51 5.55 -16.00
C ASN A 50 6.40 4.58 -16.79
N GLU A 51 7.72 4.71 -16.66
CA GLU A 51 8.70 3.82 -17.29
C GLU A 51 8.59 2.37 -16.76
N GLU A 52 8.46 2.18 -15.42
CA GLU A 52 8.35 0.85 -14.81
C GLU A 52 7.09 0.10 -15.27
N PHE A 53 5.99 0.80 -15.48
CA PHE A 53 4.71 0.19 -15.84
C PHE A 53 4.32 0.38 -17.31
N GLY A 54 5.14 1.08 -18.11
CA GLY A 54 4.85 1.33 -19.53
C GLY A 54 3.65 2.25 -19.77
N CYS A 55 3.41 3.21 -18.87
CA CYS A 55 2.26 4.12 -18.94
C CYS A 55 2.67 5.47 -19.51
N GLU A 56 1.82 6.06 -20.37
CA GLU A 56 2.00 7.45 -20.85
C GLU A 56 1.70 8.48 -19.76
N ARG A 57 0.85 8.12 -18.80
CA ARG A 57 0.43 8.96 -17.67
C ARG A 57 0.28 8.15 -16.40
N LEU A 58 0.38 8.84 -15.26
CA LEU A 58 0.22 8.20 -13.95
C LEU A 58 -1.18 7.61 -13.78
N LEU A 59 -1.21 6.38 -13.28
CA LEU A 59 -2.42 5.67 -12.95
C LEU A 59 -3.03 6.20 -11.65
N PRO A 60 -4.35 6.07 -11.45
CA PRO A 60 -5.03 6.43 -10.18
C PRO A 60 -4.39 5.78 -8.97
N SER A 61 -3.96 4.55 -9.13
CA SER A 61 -3.30 3.76 -8.10
C SER A 61 -1.97 4.37 -7.61
N TYR A 62 -1.41 5.35 -8.33
CA TYR A 62 -0.25 6.13 -7.86
C TYR A 62 -0.53 6.90 -6.57
N ALA A 63 -1.80 7.19 -6.25
CA ALA A 63 -2.19 7.75 -4.95
C ALA A 63 -1.73 6.89 -3.77
N PHE A 64 -1.65 5.56 -3.92
CA PHE A 64 -1.08 4.68 -2.92
C PHE A 64 0.40 5.02 -2.68
N VAL A 65 1.18 5.23 -3.73
CA VAL A 65 2.62 5.56 -3.63
C VAL A 65 2.81 6.88 -2.86
N LEU A 66 1.95 7.86 -3.09
CA LEU A 66 1.98 9.12 -2.35
C LEU A 66 1.61 8.94 -0.87
N GLY A 67 0.54 8.20 -0.58
CA GLY A 67 0.05 7.98 0.77
C GLY A 67 0.91 7.03 1.60
N TYR A 68 1.48 6.00 0.98
CA TYR A 68 2.25 4.96 1.66
C TYR A 68 3.44 5.51 2.46
N ARG A 69 4.07 6.57 1.96
CA ARG A 69 5.19 7.25 2.63
C ARG A 69 4.84 7.80 4.00
N PHE A 70 3.58 8.17 4.19
CA PHE A 70 3.07 8.73 5.44
C PHE A 70 2.43 7.66 6.32
N LEU A 71 2.14 6.48 5.75
CA LEU A 71 1.51 5.39 6.48
C LEU A 71 2.37 4.91 7.66
N GLY A 72 3.68 4.78 7.46
CA GLY A 72 4.59 4.39 8.54
C GLY A 72 4.56 5.37 9.72
N GLN A 73 4.57 6.67 9.45
CA GLN A 73 4.46 7.70 10.48
C GLN A 73 3.10 7.66 11.18
N LEU A 74 2.02 7.49 10.43
CA LEU A 74 0.68 7.33 10.99
C LEU A 74 0.61 6.14 11.95
N LEU A 75 1.15 4.99 11.54
CA LEU A 75 1.14 3.76 12.34
C LEU A 75 1.93 3.91 13.65
N LEU A 76 3.04 4.68 13.62
CA LEU A 76 3.79 5.00 14.83
C LEU A 76 2.99 5.94 15.74
N GLN A 77 2.35 6.97 15.20
CA GLN A 77 1.52 7.91 15.97
C GLN A 77 0.28 7.24 16.55
N ALA A 78 -0.37 6.38 15.78
CA ALA A 78 -1.55 5.63 16.21
C ALA A 78 -1.24 4.56 17.27
N ASN A 79 0.04 4.39 17.59
CA ASN A 79 0.49 3.43 18.60
C ASN A 79 -0.11 2.01 18.45
N ILE A 80 -0.24 1.52 17.21
CA ILE A 80 -0.79 0.19 16.96
C ILE A 80 0.12 -0.89 17.59
N PRO A 81 -0.45 -1.98 18.11
CA PRO A 81 0.30 -3.03 18.80
C PRO A 81 1.07 -3.96 17.86
N SER A 82 0.86 -3.82 16.57
CA SER A 82 1.44 -4.70 15.55
C SER A 82 2.85 -4.29 15.16
N LYS A 83 3.67 -5.27 14.82
CA LYS A 83 4.93 -5.00 14.13
C LYS A 83 4.61 -4.49 12.73
N LEU A 84 5.21 -3.38 12.34
CA LEU A 84 4.98 -2.82 11.00
C LEU A 84 5.57 -3.70 9.92
N ALA A 85 6.74 -4.32 10.19
CA ALA A 85 7.29 -5.35 9.33
C ALA A 85 6.41 -6.62 9.39
N GLY A 86 6.03 -7.14 8.24
CA GLY A 86 5.18 -8.33 8.15
C GLY A 86 3.68 -8.05 8.04
N LEU A 87 3.25 -6.78 8.01
CA LEU A 87 1.88 -6.44 7.63
C LEU A 87 1.63 -6.85 6.18
N ILE A 88 0.54 -7.56 5.95
CA ILE A 88 0.15 -8.08 4.63
C ILE A 88 -0.95 -7.19 4.06
N HIS A 89 -0.70 -6.59 2.92
CA HIS A 89 -1.70 -5.81 2.20
C HIS A 89 -2.74 -6.76 1.57
N LEU A 90 -4.03 -6.55 1.87
CA LEU A 90 -5.11 -7.42 1.43
C LEU A 90 -5.94 -6.83 0.30
N SER A 91 -6.25 -5.54 0.39
CA SER A 91 -7.09 -4.88 -0.60
C SER A 91 -6.78 -3.40 -0.69
N SER A 92 -7.03 -2.84 -1.86
CA SER A 92 -6.96 -1.42 -2.14
C SER A 92 -8.17 -1.03 -2.98
N GLN A 93 -8.81 0.08 -2.65
CA GLN A 93 -9.89 0.67 -3.41
C GLN A 93 -9.54 2.13 -3.69
N PHE A 94 -9.69 2.53 -4.94
CA PHE A 94 -9.47 3.91 -5.38
C PHE A 94 -10.80 4.51 -5.82
N THR A 95 -11.07 5.74 -5.42
CA THR A 95 -12.28 6.48 -5.81
C THR A 95 -11.86 7.84 -6.34
N TYR A 96 -12.18 8.12 -7.57
CA TYR A 96 -12.08 9.46 -8.13
C TYR A 96 -13.23 10.31 -7.65
N VAL A 97 -12.90 11.48 -7.13
CA VAL A 97 -13.89 12.46 -6.68
C VAL A 97 -13.95 13.64 -7.67
N SER A 98 -12.76 14.05 -8.13
CA SER A 98 -12.59 15.04 -9.18
C SER A 98 -11.24 14.83 -9.89
N GLU A 99 -10.99 15.58 -10.93
CA GLU A 99 -9.71 15.53 -11.67
C GLU A 99 -8.53 15.76 -10.73
N HIS A 100 -7.49 14.92 -10.88
CA HIS A 100 -6.24 15.03 -10.14
C HIS A 100 -5.05 15.10 -11.10
N ASP A 101 -4.23 16.13 -10.95
CA ASP A 101 -3.01 16.34 -11.73
C ASP A 101 -1.77 15.99 -10.90
N PHE A 102 -1.23 14.80 -11.09
CA PHE A 102 -0.04 14.32 -10.37
C PHE A 102 1.25 15.10 -10.72
N SER A 103 1.21 15.99 -11.70
CA SER A 103 2.34 16.88 -12.00
C SER A 103 2.38 18.11 -11.07
N LYS A 104 1.36 18.33 -10.28
CA LYS A 104 1.21 19.45 -9.34
C LYS A 104 1.25 18.99 -7.90
N ASP A 105 1.58 19.92 -7.02
CA ASP A 105 1.56 19.71 -5.58
C ASP A 105 0.16 19.39 -5.10
N CYS A 106 0.08 18.59 -4.03
CA CYS A 106 -1.18 18.22 -3.38
C CYS A 106 -1.02 18.19 -1.86
N ASP A 107 -2.14 18.27 -1.16
CA ASP A 107 -2.20 17.93 0.25
C ASP A 107 -2.62 16.47 0.40
N VAL A 108 -2.09 15.80 1.41
CA VAL A 108 -2.33 14.39 1.68
C VAL A 108 -2.83 14.21 3.11
N GLU A 109 -3.98 13.58 3.26
CA GLU A 109 -4.45 13.10 4.56
C GLU A 109 -4.42 11.58 4.59
N VAL A 110 -3.77 11.01 5.62
CA VAL A 110 -3.78 9.57 5.87
C VAL A 110 -4.41 9.30 7.21
N THR A 111 -5.43 8.46 7.24
CA THR A 111 -6.23 8.17 8.45
C THR A 111 -6.27 6.67 8.72
N LEU A 112 -5.97 6.25 9.94
CA LEU A 112 -6.37 4.95 10.46
C LEU A 112 -7.88 5.01 10.76
N THR A 113 -8.69 4.41 9.89
CA THR A 113 -10.16 4.51 9.98
C THR A 113 -10.78 3.48 10.90
N GLY A 114 -10.05 2.42 11.22
CA GLY A 114 -10.50 1.40 12.14
C GLY A 114 -9.61 0.17 12.16
N PHE A 115 -9.94 -0.72 13.09
CA PHE A 115 -9.33 -2.06 13.15
C PHE A 115 -10.38 -3.09 13.58
N ARG A 116 -10.12 -4.33 13.24
CA ARG A 116 -10.98 -5.46 13.64
C ARG A 116 -10.13 -6.68 13.93
N GLN A 117 -10.38 -7.31 15.08
CA GLN A 117 -9.82 -8.62 15.38
C GLN A 117 -10.56 -9.72 14.60
N SER A 118 -9.83 -10.70 14.12
CA SER A 118 -10.35 -11.88 13.42
C SER A 118 -9.55 -13.12 13.78
N SER A 119 -10.06 -14.29 13.43
CA SER A 119 -9.32 -15.55 13.58
C SER A 119 -7.99 -15.57 12.81
N LYS A 120 -7.85 -14.74 11.79
CA LYS A 120 -6.63 -14.60 10.97
C LYS A 120 -5.61 -13.65 11.58
N GLY A 121 -6.03 -12.77 12.48
CA GLY A 121 -5.21 -11.71 13.08
C GLY A 121 -5.96 -10.40 13.19
N ILE A 122 -5.23 -9.29 13.22
CA ILE A 122 -5.80 -7.96 13.31
C ILE A 122 -5.82 -7.33 11.92
N LEU A 123 -7.01 -6.90 11.49
CA LEU A 123 -7.23 -6.15 10.26
C LEU A 123 -7.24 -4.66 10.58
N TYR A 124 -6.44 -3.88 9.87
CA TYR A 124 -6.44 -2.42 9.93
C TYR A 124 -6.96 -1.84 8.64
N SER A 125 -7.75 -0.78 8.74
CA SER A 125 -8.25 -0.04 7.59
C SER A 125 -7.64 1.37 7.58
N PHE A 126 -7.11 1.76 6.45
CA PHE A 126 -6.49 3.08 6.23
C PHE A 126 -7.15 3.77 5.06
N LYS A 127 -7.31 5.08 5.18
CA LYS A 127 -7.77 5.92 4.08
C LYS A 127 -6.74 7.00 3.81
N THR A 128 -6.34 7.13 2.55
CA THR A 128 -5.58 8.26 2.02
C THR A 128 -6.50 9.13 1.19
N VAL A 129 -6.48 10.42 1.41
CA VAL A 129 -7.22 11.41 0.62
C VAL A 129 -6.25 12.44 0.07
N LEU A 130 -6.36 12.70 -1.21
CA LEU A 130 -5.58 13.72 -1.91
C LEU A 130 -6.45 14.95 -2.16
N PHE A 131 -5.87 16.14 -1.95
CA PHE A 131 -6.50 17.41 -2.22
C PHE A 131 -5.61 18.24 -3.12
N GLN A 132 -6.21 18.95 -4.07
CA GLN A 132 -5.55 20.00 -4.85
C GLN A 132 -6.37 21.27 -4.78
N ARG A 133 -5.73 22.40 -4.44
CA ARG A 133 -6.39 23.71 -4.24
C ARG A 133 -7.57 23.64 -3.26
N GLY A 134 -7.43 22.84 -2.20
CA GLY A 134 -8.49 22.63 -1.19
C GLY A 134 -9.65 21.73 -1.63
N ILE A 135 -9.64 21.22 -2.86
CA ILE A 135 -10.66 20.31 -3.41
C ILE A 135 -10.18 18.87 -3.26
N LYS A 136 -11.04 18.02 -2.69
CA LYS A 136 -10.80 16.58 -2.65
C LYS A 136 -10.85 15.99 -4.06
N THR A 137 -9.79 15.30 -4.45
CA THR A 137 -9.63 14.78 -5.81
C THR A 137 -9.68 13.26 -5.87
N LEU A 138 -9.02 12.57 -4.92
CA LEU A 138 -8.91 11.13 -4.94
C LEU A 138 -8.91 10.56 -3.53
N GLU A 139 -9.55 9.40 -3.36
CA GLU A 139 -9.45 8.58 -2.15
C GLU A 139 -8.85 7.22 -2.47
N ASN A 140 -8.03 6.72 -1.55
CA ASN A 140 -7.55 5.36 -1.56
C ASN A 140 -7.77 4.70 -0.20
N THR A 141 -8.59 3.67 -0.16
CA THR A 141 -8.84 2.88 1.05
C THR A 141 -8.09 1.56 0.97
N ASN A 142 -7.33 1.26 2.02
CA ASN A 142 -6.50 0.06 2.09
C ASN A 142 -6.85 -0.77 3.31
N MET A 143 -6.75 -2.09 3.18
CA MET A 143 -6.86 -3.02 4.28
C MET A 143 -5.57 -3.84 4.40
N VAL A 144 -5.02 -3.90 5.62
CA VAL A 144 -3.82 -4.69 5.92
C VAL A 144 -4.08 -5.64 7.08
N LEU A 145 -3.40 -6.78 7.06
CA LEU A 145 -3.50 -7.83 8.07
C LEU A 145 -2.18 -7.95 8.83
N ASP A 146 -2.23 -7.82 10.16
CA ASP A 146 -1.23 -8.37 11.07
C ASP A 146 -1.61 -9.81 11.39
N LYS A 147 -0.92 -10.75 10.75
CA LYS A 147 -1.23 -12.17 10.87
C LYS A 147 -1.00 -12.67 12.31
N SER A 148 -1.99 -13.30 12.91
CA SER A 148 -1.83 -13.95 14.20
C SER A 148 -0.79 -15.07 14.14
N PRO A 149 0.16 -15.17 15.08
CA PRO A 149 1.09 -16.29 15.17
C PRO A 149 0.36 -17.62 15.46
N HIS A 150 -0.83 -17.54 16.06
CA HIS A 150 -1.67 -18.72 16.35
C HIS A 150 -2.61 -19.07 15.18
N TYR A 151 -2.62 -18.26 14.14
CA TYR A 151 -3.41 -18.57 12.95
C TYR A 151 -2.79 -19.75 12.21
N LYS A 152 -3.32 -20.92 12.50
CA LYS A 152 -3.13 -22.10 11.64
C LYS A 152 -4.14 -21.96 10.51
N SER A 153 -3.65 -21.81 9.28
CA SER A 153 -4.50 -21.98 8.11
C SER A 153 -5.12 -23.37 8.23
N ASN A 154 -6.36 -23.43 8.67
CA ASN A 154 -7.14 -24.61 8.37
C ASN A 154 -7.18 -24.68 6.85
N LYS A 155 -6.43 -25.61 6.28
CA LYS A 155 -6.51 -26.00 4.86
C LYS A 155 -7.87 -26.69 4.58
N ALA A 156 -8.94 -26.26 5.21
CA ALA A 156 -10.24 -26.41 4.63
C ALA A 156 -10.15 -25.63 3.31
N LYS A 157 -9.80 -26.37 2.26
CA LYS A 157 -10.09 -26.00 0.91
C LYS A 157 -11.58 -25.65 0.90
N SER A 158 -11.92 -24.38 1.16
CA SER A 158 -13.15 -23.89 0.60
C SER A 158 -12.92 -24.05 -0.90
N LYS A 159 -13.37 -25.15 -1.44
CA LYS A 159 -13.77 -25.22 -2.81
C LYS A 159 -14.95 -24.24 -2.91
N GLY A 160 -14.64 -22.93 -2.92
CA GLY A 160 -15.57 -22.00 -3.47
C GLY A 160 -15.87 -22.57 -4.84
N ASN A 161 -17.12 -22.78 -5.15
CA ASN A 161 -17.56 -22.96 -6.52
C ASN A 161 -17.24 -21.64 -7.22
N TRP A 162 -15.96 -21.45 -7.56
CA TRP A 162 -15.58 -20.52 -8.59
C TRP A 162 -16.17 -21.14 -9.83
N GLU A 163 -17.32 -20.64 -10.30
CA GLU A 163 -17.74 -20.89 -11.66
C GLU A 163 -16.50 -20.65 -12.52
N GLN A 164 -16.11 -21.65 -13.28
CA GLN A 164 -15.02 -21.51 -14.24
C GLN A 164 -15.51 -20.54 -15.31
N ALA A 165 -15.48 -19.24 -14.99
CA ALA A 165 -15.61 -18.24 -16.03
C ALA A 165 -14.44 -18.47 -17.00
N SER A 166 -14.74 -18.64 -18.27
CA SER A 166 -13.72 -18.65 -19.30
C SER A 166 -13.11 -17.24 -19.33
N TYR A 167 -11.79 -17.14 -19.21
CA TYR A 167 -11.06 -15.90 -19.33
C TYR A 167 -9.87 -16.09 -20.24
N ASP A 168 -9.55 -15.04 -20.98
CA ASP A 168 -8.38 -14.98 -21.80
C ASP A 168 -7.20 -14.39 -21.03
N VAL A 169 -6.03 -14.97 -21.21
CA VAL A 169 -4.79 -14.40 -20.66
C VAL A 169 -4.33 -13.29 -21.56
N ILE A 170 -4.56 -12.04 -21.17
CA ILE A 170 -4.17 -10.86 -21.95
C ILE A 170 -2.68 -10.50 -21.79
N ALA A 171 -2.07 -10.83 -20.65
CA ALA A 171 -0.65 -10.55 -20.40
C ALA A 171 -0.09 -11.45 -19.29
N LYS A 172 1.23 -11.60 -19.24
CA LYS A 172 1.96 -12.32 -18.20
C LYS A 172 3.00 -11.42 -17.57
N LEU A 173 2.97 -11.28 -16.25
CA LEU A 173 3.93 -10.50 -15.50
C LEU A 173 5.17 -11.35 -15.16
N PRO A 174 6.37 -11.05 -15.68
CA PRO A 174 7.60 -11.66 -15.23
C PRO A 174 8.01 -11.09 -13.87
N VAL A 175 8.05 -11.92 -12.83
CA VAL A 175 8.37 -11.50 -11.46
C VAL A 175 9.75 -12.01 -11.08
N THR A 176 10.64 -11.09 -10.73
CA THR A 176 11.99 -11.37 -10.23
C THR A 176 12.23 -10.66 -8.91
N ILE A 177 13.33 -10.98 -8.24
CA ILE A 177 13.73 -10.24 -7.02
C ILE A 177 14.05 -8.78 -7.33
N ASP A 178 14.59 -8.48 -8.52
CA ASP A 178 14.85 -7.11 -8.95
C ASP A 178 13.57 -6.28 -9.10
N THR A 179 12.46 -6.91 -9.52
CA THR A 179 11.15 -6.28 -9.56
C THR A 179 10.75 -5.75 -8.18
N ALA A 180 10.95 -6.56 -7.13
CA ALA A 180 10.64 -6.15 -5.76
C ALA A 180 11.51 -4.95 -5.31
N TRP A 181 12.80 -4.96 -5.63
CA TRP A 181 13.71 -3.87 -5.28
C TRP A 181 13.43 -2.58 -6.06
N ARG A 182 13.14 -2.66 -7.36
CA ARG A 182 12.77 -1.49 -8.17
C ARG A 182 11.50 -0.83 -7.61
N TYR A 183 10.48 -1.66 -7.32
CA TYR A 183 9.25 -1.13 -6.77
C TYR A 183 9.42 -0.56 -5.36
N ALA A 184 10.22 -1.18 -4.50
CA ALA A 184 10.52 -0.64 -3.18
C ALA A 184 11.17 0.75 -3.25
N LYS A 185 12.08 0.98 -4.18
CA LYS A 185 12.69 2.31 -4.41
C LYS A 185 11.66 3.33 -4.91
N LEU A 186 10.75 2.89 -5.77
CA LEU A 186 9.71 3.73 -6.37
C LEU A 186 8.64 4.12 -5.34
N SER A 187 8.10 3.14 -4.62
CA SER A 187 6.98 3.31 -3.69
C SER A 187 7.38 3.73 -2.29
N GLY A 188 8.62 3.43 -1.86
CA GLY A 188 9.06 3.51 -0.48
C GLY A 188 8.66 2.29 0.36
N ASP A 189 8.11 1.24 -0.25
CA ASP A 189 7.73 0.00 0.44
C ASP A 189 8.90 -0.97 0.55
N PHE A 190 9.76 -0.73 1.53
CA PHE A 190 10.89 -1.61 1.86
C PHE A 190 10.52 -2.69 2.89
N ASN A 191 9.24 -3.10 2.96
CA ASN A 191 8.85 -4.17 3.87
C ASN A 191 9.66 -5.45 3.57
N PRO A 192 10.40 -5.99 4.56
CA PRO A 192 11.32 -7.11 4.35
C PRO A 192 10.69 -8.38 3.78
N ILE A 193 9.35 -8.53 3.90
CA ILE A 193 8.63 -9.69 3.32
C ILE A 193 8.72 -9.75 1.79
N HIS A 194 9.03 -8.64 1.14
CA HIS A 194 9.11 -8.54 -0.31
C HIS A 194 10.54 -8.69 -0.85
N LEU A 195 11.54 -8.33 -0.04
CA LEU A 195 12.89 -8.07 -0.52
C LEU A 195 13.81 -9.28 -0.48
N HIS A 196 13.58 -10.22 0.46
CA HIS A 196 14.45 -11.37 0.59
C HIS A 196 13.75 -12.57 1.23
N LYS A 197 14.07 -13.77 0.75
CA LYS A 197 13.49 -15.04 1.23
C LYS A 197 13.73 -15.27 2.74
N LEU A 198 14.93 -14.95 3.25
CA LEU A 198 15.25 -15.17 4.66
C LEU A 198 14.49 -14.23 5.57
N SER A 199 14.35 -12.95 5.19
CA SER A 199 13.55 -11.99 5.97
C SER A 199 12.06 -12.33 5.95
N ALA A 200 11.53 -12.80 4.82
CA ALA A 200 10.15 -13.28 4.73
C ALA A 200 9.93 -14.50 5.65
N LYS A 201 10.87 -15.46 5.67
CA LYS A 201 10.81 -16.63 6.57
C LYS A 201 10.85 -16.24 8.04
N ALA A 202 11.72 -15.30 8.42
CA ALA A 202 11.81 -14.77 9.79
C ALA A 202 10.51 -14.10 10.24
N LEU A 203 9.70 -13.61 9.29
CA LEU A 203 8.38 -13.01 9.51
C LEU A 203 7.21 -14.00 9.31
N GLY A 204 7.51 -15.31 9.21
CA GLY A 204 6.50 -16.38 9.18
C GLY A 204 5.90 -16.67 7.79
N LEU A 205 6.57 -16.24 6.72
CA LEU A 205 6.17 -16.53 5.35
C LEU A 205 7.07 -17.61 4.72
N PRO A 206 6.57 -18.46 3.82
CA PRO A 206 7.38 -19.53 3.21
C PRO A 206 8.42 -18.99 2.22
N ASN A 207 8.17 -17.84 1.62
CA ASN A 207 9.04 -17.20 0.63
C ASN A 207 8.79 -15.68 0.61
N ALA A 208 9.65 -14.92 -0.10
CA ALA A 208 9.38 -13.54 -0.42
C ALA A 208 8.11 -13.44 -1.29
N LEU A 209 7.31 -12.40 -1.04
CA LEU A 209 6.11 -12.10 -1.79
C LEU A 209 6.38 -10.94 -2.74
N ILE A 210 5.75 -10.93 -3.90
CA ILE A 210 5.68 -9.69 -4.68
C ILE A 210 4.82 -8.66 -3.94
N HIS A 211 5.12 -7.39 -4.13
CA HIS A 211 4.25 -6.31 -3.65
C HIS A 211 2.87 -6.41 -4.33
N GLY A 212 1.80 -6.53 -3.55
CA GLY A 212 0.45 -6.60 -4.10
C GLY A 212 0.10 -5.38 -4.95
N MET A 213 0.57 -4.21 -4.55
CA MET A 213 0.38 -2.98 -5.31
C MET A 213 1.17 -2.94 -6.62
N TYR A 214 2.33 -3.62 -6.72
CA TYR A 214 3.02 -3.77 -8.00
C TYR A 214 2.14 -4.52 -9.00
N ASN A 215 1.55 -5.64 -8.57
CA ASN A 215 0.62 -6.40 -9.41
C ASN A 215 -0.56 -5.54 -9.85
N LEU A 216 -1.14 -4.75 -8.93
CA LEU A 216 -2.26 -3.88 -9.27
C LEU A 216 -1.85 -2.83 -10.31
N HIS A 217 -0.75 -2.10 -10.08
CA HIS A 217 -0.28 -1.09 -11.04
C HIS A 217 -0.02 -1.71 -12.42
N TRP A 218 0.67 -2.85 -12.44
CA TRP A 218 0.96 -3.54 -13.69
C TRP A 218 -0.33 -4.00 -14.40
N SER A 219 -1.29 -4.57 -13.67
CA SER A 219 -2.56 -5.01 -14.25
C SER A 219 -3.36 -3.84 -14.82
N LEU A 220 -3.39 -2.72 -14.11
CA LEU A 220 -4.07 -1.51 -14.58
C LEU A 220 -3.41 -0.91 -15.83
N ALA A 221 -2.08 -1.02 -15.93
CA ALA A 221 -1.34 -0.58 -17.09
C ALA A 221 -1.63 -1.39 -18.37
N GLN A 222 -2.15 -2.63 -18.22
CA GLN A 222 -2.56 -3.46 -19.36
C GLN A 222 -3.98 -3.13 -19.86
N LEU A 223 -4.73 -2.32 -19.14
CA LEU A 223 -6.09 -1.95 -19.53
C LEU A 223 -6.07 -0.78 -20.51
N ASP A 224 -7.03 -0.78 -21.43
CA ASP A 224 -7.21 0.37 -22.34
C ASP A 224 -7.47 1.64 -21.53
N THR A 225 -6.79 2.72 -21.94
CA THR A 225 -6.92 4.04 -21.30
C THR A 225 -8.36 4.58 -21.36
N SER A 226 -9.16 4.16 -22.34
CA SER A 226 -10.58 4.50 -22.43
C SER A 226 -11.39 3.91 -21.28
N MET A 227 -11.05 2.69 -20.84
CA MET A 227 -11.68 2.05 -19.68
C MET A 227 -11.35 2.79 -18.39
N LEU A 228 -10.14 3.38 -18.30
CA LEU A 228 -9.70 4.12 -17.12
C LEU A 228 -10.29 5.54 -17.01
N LYS A 229 -10.80 6.10 -18.11
CA LYS A 229 -11.37 7.46 -18.12
C LYS A 229 -12.74 7.56 -17.45
N ASN A 230 -13.50 6.46 -17.42
CA ASN A 230 -14.88 6.43 -16.93
C ASN A 230 -15.01 5.87 -15.52
N TRP A 231 -13.91 5.69 -14.81
CA TRP A 231 -13.93 5.11 -13.48
C TRP A 231 -14.37 6.09 -12.41
N GLN A 232 -15.34 5.70 -11.63
CA GLN A 232 -15.65 6.32 -10.35
C GLN A 232 -14.93 5.59 -9.20
N SER A 233 -14.78 4.27 -9.28
CA SER A 233 -13.99 3.49 -8.30
C SER A 233 -13.45 2.18 -8.88
N ILE A 234 -12.36 1.71 -8.30
CA ILE A 234 -11.71 0.42 -8.55
C ILE A 234 -11.47 -0.27 -7.23
#